data_6282a3c9ff1fe6df569acccce31c0d65
#
_entry.id   6282a3c9ff1fe6df569acccce31c0d65
#
_cell.length_a   1.000
_cell.length_b   1.000
_cell.length_c   1.000
_cell.angle_alpha   90.00
_cell.angle_beta   90.00
_cell.angle_gamma   90.00
#
_symmetry.space_group_name_H-M   'P 1'
#
loop_
_entity.id
_entity.type
_entity.pdbx_description
1 polymer ?
#
loop_
_entity_poly.entity_id
_entity_poly.type
_entity_poly.pdbx_seq_one_letter_code
_entity_poly.pdbx_strand_id
1 'polypeptide(L)'
;MRNQLSRRTVLRGAGVSIALPLLEAMAPVSVQAATGYGRKKEPLRMAFVYAPNGIHMTNWTPQEEGSGYKLPPTLEPLRELQSDFSVLSGLAQYHANANGDGGGDHARAMATFLTGAQARKTNGVDIKAGVSVDQIAAAAAGRRTRFASLEIGAEGGKTSGSCDSGYSCAYSSTISWKSENQPVPKEKDPRLIFERLFE
;
A
#
# COMPACT_ATOMS: atom_id res chain seq x y z
N MET A 1 41.01 26.30 33.02
CA MET A 1 41.29 25.90 31.61
C MET A 1 40.01 26.07 30.81
N ARG A 2 39.97 27.01 29.86
CA ARG A 2 38.81 27.20 28.98
C ARG A 2 38.91 26.16 27.85
N ASN A 3 38.04 25.14 27.88
CA ASN A 3 37.88 24.21 26.75
C ASN A 3 37.31 24.98 25.55
N GLN A 4 38.15 25.34 24.61
CA GLN A 4 37.73 25.95 23.33
C GLN A 4 37.18 24.81 22.45
N LEU A 5 35.89 24.83 22.15
CA LEU A 5 35.30 23.95 21.16
C LEU A 5 35.87 24.27 19.77
N SER A 6 36.33 23.26 19.04
CA SER A 6 36.83 23.44 17.69
C SER A 6 35.72 23.85 16.73
N ARG A 7 36.01 24.68 15.73
CA ARG A 7 35.04 25.08 14.68
C ARG A 7 34.43 23.88 14.00
N ARG A 8 35.18 22.78 13.84
CA ARG A 8 34.72 21.53 13.25
C ARG A 8 33.68 20.83 14.12
N THR A 9 33.83 20.87 15.43
CA THR A 9 32.85 20.30 16.39
C THR A 9 31.54 21.09 16.38
N VAL A 10 31.66 22.44 16.28
CA VAL A 10 30.47 23.33 16.18
C VAL A 10 29.72 23.09 14.86
N LEU A 11 30.43 22.99 13.74
CA LEU A 11 29.83 22.76 12.44
C LEU A 11 29.18 21.36 12.32
N ARG A 12 29.79 20.31 12.89
CA ARG A 12 29.20 18.98 12.97
C ARG A 12 27.98 18.97 13.86
N GLY A 13 28.04 19.63 15.01
CA GLY A 13 26.88 19.77 15.90
C GLY A 13 25.73 20.54 15.26
N ALA A 14 26.04 21.64 14.56
CA ALA A 14 25.05 22.44 13.83
C ALA A 14 24.43 21.66 12.66
N GLY A 15 25.22 20.90 11.90
CA GLY A 15 24.74 20.06 10.80
C GLY A 15 23.78 18.98 11.29
N VAL A 16 24.13 18.31 12.40
CA VAL A 16 23.24 17.30 13.03
C VAL A 16 21.97 17.97 13.59
N SER A 17 22.08 19.18 14.18
CA SER A 17 20.93 19.90 14.71
C SER A 17 19.99 20.41 13.62
N ILE A 18 20.46 20.65 12.40
CA ILE A 18 19.62 21.05 11.25
C ILE A 18 18.93 19.84 10.63
N ALA A 19 19.55 18.65 10.64
CA ALA A 19 18.98 17.44 10.04
C ALA A 19 17.96 16.71 10.95
N LEU A 20 18.15 16.74 12.27
CA LEU A 20 17.31 16.02 13.23
C LEU A 20 15.90 16.60 13.49
N PRO A 21 15.66 17.93 13.46
CA PRO A 21 14.32 18.47 13.75
C PRO A 21 13.27 18.17 12.68
N LEU A 22 13.69 17.66 11.52
CA LEU A 22 12.78 17.42 10.38
C LEU A 22 12.17 16.02 10.36
N LEU A 23 12.57 15.14 11.26
CA LEU A 23 11.93 13.84 11.44
C LEU A 23 10.81 13.97 12.47
N GLU A 24 9.57 14.16 12.03
CA GLU A 24 8.38 14.27 12.88
C GLU A 24 8.26 13.14 13.92
N ALA A 25 8.81 11.96 13.62
CA ALA A 25 8.86 10.81 14.53
C ALA A 25 9.79 11.00 15.73
N MET A 26 10.68 12.00 15.72
CA MET A 26 11.66 12.27 16.80
C MET A 26 11.27 13.46 17.68
N ALA A 27 10.21 14.20 17.35
CA ALA A 27 9.73 15.28 18.20
C ALA A 27 9.00 14.69 19.41
N PRO A 28 9.45 14.95 20.67
CA PRO A 28 8.72 14.51 21.85
C PRO A 28 7.32 15.12 21.85
N VAL A 29 6.32 14.32 22.20
CA VAL A 29 4.89 14.70 22.23
C VAL A 29 4.64 16.01 23.00
N SER A 30 5.48 16.32 23.98
CA SER A 30 5.45 17.55 24.76
C SER A 30 5.77 18.83 23.97
N VAL A 31 6.61 18.76 22.92
CA VAL A 31 6.95 19.92 22.09
C VAL A 31 5.81 20.26 21.13
N GLN A 32 5.06 19.27 20.66
CA GLN A 32 3.88 19.47 19.83
C GLN A 32 2.73 20.14 20.59
N ALA A 33 2.63 19.91 21.91
CA ALA A 33 1.62 20.52 22.75
C ALA A 33 1.96 21.98 23.15
N ALA A 34 3.25 22.33 23.23
CA ALA A 34 3.71 23.63 23.73
C ALA A 34 3.76 24.74 22.67
N THR A 35 3.82 24.41 21.39
CA THR A 35 4.04 25.41 20.32
C THR A 35 2.76 26.05 19.78
N GLY A 36 1.55 25.63 20.22
CA GLY A 36 0.30 26.24 19.78
C GLY A 36 0.08 26.28 18.25
N TYR A 37 1.00 25.70 17.49
CA TYR A 37 0.82 25.50 16.05
C TYR A 37 -0.39 24.59 15.87
N GLY A 38 -1.47 25.17 15.39
CA GLY A 38 -2.70 24.45 15.11
C GLY A 38 -2.33 23.14 14.44
N ARG A 39 -2.68 22.00 15.07
CA ARG A 39 -2.45 20.66 14.54
C ARG A 39 -2.93 20.67 13.11
N LYS A 40 -2.04 20.84 12.16
CA LYS A 40 -2.34 20.48 10.78
C LYS A 40 -2.74 19.03 10.87
N LYS A 41 -4.03 18.78 10.68
CA LYS A 41 -4.58 17.42 10.73
C LYS A 41 -3.71 16.59 9.80
N GLU A 42 -2.95 15.66 10.37
CA GLU A 42 -2.06 14.82 9.57
C GLU A 42 -2.86 14.16 8.44
N PRO A 43 -2.31 14.07 7.25
CA PRO A 43 -3.02 13.46 6.14
C PRO A 43 -3.29 11.99 6.48
N LEU A 44 -4.53 11.55 6.26
CA LEU A 44 -4.89 10.15 6.38
C LEU A 44 -4.03 9.34 5.40
N ARG A 45 -3.37 8.30 5.91
CA ARG A 45 -2.61 7.34 5.11
C ARG A 45 -3.41 6.05 5.01
N MET A 46 -3.43 5.45 3.83
CA MET A 46 -4.09 4.19 3.55
C MET A 46 -3.06 3.21 3.00
N ALA A 47 -3.15 1.94 3.38
CA ALA A 47 -2.34 0.87 2.81
C ALA A 47 -3.27 -0.26 2.34
N PHE A 48 -3.06 -0.73 1.12
CA PHE A 48 -3.76 -1.86 0.53
C PHE A 48 -2.74 -2.96 0.27
N VAL A 49 -2.93 -4.11 0.89
CA VAL A 49 -2.02 -5.26 0.79
C VAL A 49 -2.75 -6.40 0.11
N TYR A 50 -2.26 -6.82 -1.03
CA TYR A 50 -2.78 -7.97 -1.78
C TYR A 50 -1.91 -9.19 -1.52
N ALA A 51 -2.51 -10.25 -0.99
CA ALA A 51 -1.89 -11.56 -0.87
C ALA A 51 -2.39 -12.46 -2.01
N PRO A 52 -1.54 -12.83 -2.98
CA PRO A 52 -1.93 -13.68 -4.11
C PRO A 52 -2.20 -15.13 -3.65
N ASN A 53 -2.85 -15.90 -4.53
CA ASN A 53 -3.17 -17.32 -4.34
C ASN A 53 -4.13 -17.66 -3.18
N GLY A 54 -4.69 -16.63 -2.53
CA GLY A 54 -5.68 -16.81 -1.47
C GLY A 54 -5.08 -17.18 -0.11
N ILE A 55 -5.96 -17.53 0.82
CA ILE A 55 -5.67 -17.81 2.22
C ILE A 55 -6.35 -19.13 2.59
N HIS A 56 -5.75 -19.92 3.47
CA HIS A 56 -6.37 -21.12 4.02
C HIS A 56 -7.52 -20.71 4.97
N MET A 57 -8.74 -20.63 4.44
CA MET A 57 -9.90 -20.02 5.11
C MET A 57 -10.24 -20.64 6.45
N THR A 58 -10.04 -21.95 6.63
CA THR A 58 -10.30 -22.64 7.91
C THR A 58 -9.39 -22.11 9.03
N ASN A 59 -8.15 -21.72 8.71
CA ASN A 59 -7.21 -21.18 9.67
C ASN A 59 -7.23 -19.65 9.75
N TRP A 60 -8.01 -19.00 8.90
CA TRP A 60 -8.15 -17.55 8.81
C TRP A 60 -9.43 -17.03 9.43
N THR A 61 -10.56 -17.71 9.16
CA THR A 61 -11.88 -17.20 9.55
C THR A 61 -12.19 -17.52 11.01
N PRO A 62 -12.44 -16.51 11.87
CA PRO A 62 -12.96 -16.74 13.21
C PRO A 62 -14.29 -17.51 13.18
N GLN A 63 -14.54 -18.32 14.19
CA GLN A 63 -15.79 -19.08 14.31
C GLN A 63 -16.89 -18.27 15.02
N GLU A 64 -16.50 -17.24 15.77
CA GLU A 64 -17.40 -16.35 16.48
C GLU A 64 -17.46 -14.98 15.80
N GLU A 65 -18.57 -14.29 15.98
CA GLU A 65 -18.79 -12.93 15.51
C GLU A 65 -18.66 -11.90 16.66
N GLY A 66 -18.50 -10.64 16.30
CA GLY A 66 -18.40 -9.54 17.27
C GLY A 66 -16.96 -9.26 17.73
N SER A 67 -16.80 -8.59 18.87
CA SER A 67 -15.49 -8.10 19.33
C SER A 67 -14.67 -9.10 20.14
N GLY A 68 -15.28 -10.15 20.65
CA GLY A 68 -14.66 -11.12 21.57
C GLY A 68 -14.27 -12.44 20.92
N TYR A 69 -14.17 -12.52 19.61
CA TYR A 69 -13.88 -13.76 18.89
C TYR A 69 -12.48 -14.29 19.22
N LYS A 70 -12.35 -15.62 19.22
CA LYS A 70 -11.07 -16.29 19.35
C LYS A 70 -10.27 -16.16 18.04
N LEU A 71 -9.03 -15.72 18.15
CA LEU A 71 -8.16 -15.64 16.98
C LEU A 71 -7.85 -17.02 16.41
N PRO A 72 -8.09 -17.24 15.11
CA PRO A 72 -7.65 -18.47 14.45
C PRO A 72 -6.12 -18.50 14.27
N PRO A 73 -5.54 -19.67 13.98
CA PRO A 73 -4.07 -19.85 13.97
C PRO A 73 -3.30 -18.83 13.12
N THR A 74 -3.83 -18.45 11.97
CA THR A 74 -3.15 -17.48 11.07
C THR A 74 -3.13 -16.06 11.65
N LEU A 75 -4.12 -15.68 12.46
CA LEU A 75 -4.23 -14.35 13.06
C LEU A 75 -3.66 -14.28 14.47
N GLU A 76 -3.27 -15.42 15.07
CA GLU A 76 -2.72 -15.50 16.42
C GLU A 76 -1.53 -14.54 16.66
N PRO A 77 -0.59 -14.35 15.73
CA PRO A 77 0.50 -13.38 15.89
C PRO A 77 0.04 -11.92 16.06
N LEU A 78 -1.20 -11.61 15.72
CA LEU A 78 -1.78 -10.25 15.83
C LEU A 78 -2.60 -10.07 17.12
N ARG A 79 -2.51 -10.97 18.09
CA ARG A 79 -3.30 -10.95 19.33
C ARG A 79 -3.26 -9.62 20.07
N GLU A 80 -2.09 -9.00 20.17
CA GLU A 80 -1.92 -7.71 20.86
C GLU A 80 -2.61 -6.54 20.13
N LEU A 81 -2.91 -6.73 18.85
CA LEU A 81 -3.58 -5.73 17.99
C LEU A 81 -5.05 -6.06 17.73
N GLN A 82 -5.62 -7.06 18.42
CA GLN A 82 -6.98 -7.54 18.12
C GLN A 82 -8.05 -6.46 18.22
N SER A 83 -7.85 -5.46 19.10
CA SER A 83 -8.75 -4.30 19.21
C SER A 83 -8.65 -3.31 18.03
N ASP A 84 -7.59 -3.39 17.25
CA ASP A 84 -7.25 -2.41 16.22
C ASP A 84 -7.57 -2.88 14.81
N PHE A 85 -8.04 -4.11 14.64
CA PHE A 85 -8.42 -4.65 13.34
C PHE A 85 -9.75 -5.39 13.36
N SER A 86 -10.33 -5.55 12.18
CA SER A 86 -11.54 -6.34 11.97
C SER A 86 -11.32 -7.40 10.90
N VAL A 87 -11.86 -8.59 11.11
CA VAL A 87 -11.91 -9.65 10.11
C VAL A 87 -13.26 -9.60 9.42
N LEU A 88 -13.26 -9.30 8.13
CA LEU A 88 -14.47 -9.27 7.31
C LEU A 88 -14.52 -10.54 6.45
N SER A 89 -15.56 -11.34 6.62
CA SER A 89 -15.80 -12.56 5.86
C SER A 89 -17.11 -12.45 5.07
N GLY A 90 -17.33 -13.40 4.15
CA GLY A 90 -18.55 -13.43 3.34
C GLY A 90 -18.64 -12.36 2.26
N LEU A 91 -17.58 -11.58 2.04
CA LEU A 91 -17.52 -10.62 0.94
C LEU A 91 -17.14 -11.33 -0.37
N ALA A 92 -17.77 -10.93 -1.46
CA ALA A 92 -17.50 -11.46 -2.79
C ALA A 92 -17.25 -10.34 -3.80
N GLN A 93 -16.30 -10.58 -4.68
CA GLN A 93 -16.03 -9.71 -5.83
C GLN A 93 -16.56 -10.38 -7.10
N TYR A 94 -17.78 -10.02 -7.53
CA TYR A 94 -18.45 -10.61 -8.68
C TYR A 94 -17.60 -10.57 -9.96
N HIS A 95 -16.94 -9.45 -10.22
CA HIS A 95 -16.13 -9.24 -11.43
C HIS A 95 -14.78 -9.99 -11.42
N ALA A 96 -14.41 -10.64 -10.31
CA ALA A 96 -13.28 -11.56 -10.28
C ALA A 96 -13.61 -12.94 -10.86
N ASN A 97 -14.91 -13.27 -11.00
CA ASN A 97 -15.33 -14.52 -11.64
C ASN A 97 -15.10 -14.48 -13.15
N ALA A 98 -15.12 -15.64 -13.77
CA ALA A 98 -14.88 -15.76 -15.22
C ALA A 98 -15.93 -15.02 -16.06
N ASN A 99 -17.19 -15.04 -15.66
CA ASN A 99 -18.31 -14.36 -16.33
C ASN A 99 -18.34 -14.61 -17.86
N GLY A 100 -17.98 -15.85 -18.27
CA GLY A 100 -17.91 -16.26 -19.67
C GLY A 100 -16.50 -16.26 -20.27
N ASP A 101 -15.49 -15.65 -19.64
CA ASP A 101 -14.13 -15.54 -20.19
C ASP A 101 -13.27 -16.82 -20.03
N GLY A 102 -13.74 -17.81 -19.25
CA GLY A 102 -12.96 -19.02 -18.95
C GLY A 102 -11.77 -18.77 -18.02
N GLY A 103 -10.62 -19.42 -18.28
CA GLY A 103 -9.41 -19.28 -17.45
C GLY A 103 -8.88 -17.85 -17.34
N GLY A 104 -8.03 -17.57 -16.34
CA GLY A 104 -7.43 -16.26 -16.11
C GLY A 104 -7.65 -15.72 -14.71
N ASP A 105 -7.68 -16.60 -13.71
CA ASP A 105 -8.05 -16.25 -12.33
C ASP A 105 -7.06 -15.28 -11.67
N HIS A 106 -5.76 -15.45 -11.92
CA HIS A 106 -4.73 -14.57 -11.34
C HIS A 106 -4.84 -13.14 -11.88
N ALA A 107 -5.01 -13.02 -13.21
CA ALA A 107 -5.17 -11.72 -13.86
C ALA A 107 -6.44 -11.00 -13.38
N ARG A 108 -7.57 -11.71 -13.33
CA ARG A 108 -8.83 -11.14 -12.83
C ARG A 108 -8.74 -10.75 -11.37
N ALA A 109 -8.22 -11.62 -10.51
CA ALA A 109 -8.11 -11.34 -9.07
C ALA A 109 -7.29 -10.07 -8.80
N MET A 110 -6.14 -9.91 -9.43
CA MET A 110 -5.33 -8.69 -9.26
C MET A 110 -6.00 -7.45 -9.84
N ALA A 111 -6.49 -7.54 -11.08
CA ALA A 111 -7.10 -6.38 -11.74
C ALA A 111 -8.35 -5.87 -11.04
N THR A 112 -9.15 -6.77 -10.44
CA THR A 112 -10.41 -6.40 -9.78
C THR A 112 -10.25 -6.01 -8.31
N PHE A 113 -9.13 -6.33 -7.67
CA PHE A 113 -8.95 -6.18 -6.23
C PHE A 113 -9.27 -4.75 -5.74
N LEU A 114 -8.71 -3.72 -6.37
CA LEU A 114 -8.98 -2.33 -6.01
C LEU A 114 -9.86 -1.57 -7.00
N THR A 115 -10.15 -2.17 -8.16
CA THR A 115 -10.96 -1.51 -9.18
C THR A 115 -12.44 -1.87 -9.11
N GLY A 116 -12.76 -3.06 -8.59
CA GLY A 116 -14.11 -3.60 -8.63
C GLY A 116 -14.64 -3.90 -10.04
N ALA A 117 -13.85 -3.71 -11.08
CA ALA A 117 -14.24 -3.85 -12.47
C ALA A 117 -13.73 -5.17 -13.08
N GLN A 118 -14.50 -5.75 -14.00
CA GLN A 118 -14.05 -6.91 -14.75
C GLN A 118 -12.95 -6.50 -15.75
N ALA A 119 -11.82 -7.17 -15.68
CA ALA A 119 -10.74 -6.99 -16.64
C ALA A 119 -11.18 -7.48 -18.04
N ARG A 120 -10.95 -6.69 -19.07
CA ARG A 120 -11.15 -7.12 -20.46
C ARG A 120 -10.17 -8.23 -20.81
N LYS A 121 -10.69 -9.38 -21.26
CA LYS A 121 -9.82 -10.47 -21.72
C LYS A 121 -9.16 -10.08 -23.03
N THR A 122 -7.91 -9.70 -22.95
CA THR A 122 -7.04 -9.37 -24.08
C THR A 122 -5.59 -9.54 -23.69
N ASN A 123 -4.74 -9.90 -24.65
CA ASN A 123 -3.28 -9.90 -24.53
C ASN A 123 -2.63 -8.73 -25.29
N GLY A 124 -3.44 -7.89 -25.91
CA GLY A 124 -3.03 -6.74 -26.71
C GLY A 124 -2.88 -5.44 -25.93
N VAL A 125 -2.93 -4.34 -26.66
CA VAL A 125 -2.79 -2.97 -26.12
C VAL A 125 -4.12 -2.39 -25.59
N ASP A 126 -5.23 -3.03 -25.90
CA ASP A 126 -6.59 -2.62 -25.55
C ASP A 126 -7.01 -3.09 -24.15
N ILE A 127 -6.05 -3.16 -23.22
CA ILE A 127 -6.31 -3.49 -21.82
C ILE A 127 -7.34 -2.54 -21.23
N LYS A 128 -8.24 -3.09 -20.42
CA LYS A 128 -9.25 -2.32 -19.72
C LYS A 128 -9.61 -2.98 -18.39
N ALA A 129 -9.54 -2.21 -17.33
CA ALA A 129 -10.04 -2.52 -16.00
C ALA A 129 -10.85 -1.32 -15.49
N GLY A 130 -10.71 -0.91 -14.26
CA GLY A 130 -11.32 0.30 -13.69
C GLY A 130 -10.28 1.19 -13.05
N VAL A 131 -10.66 2.37 -12.62
CA VAL A 131 -9.83 3.20 -11.73
C VAL A 131 -9.82 2.55 -10.36
N SER A 132 -8.65 2.36 -9.78
CA SER A 132 -8.52 1.73 -8.47
C SER A 132 -8.76 2.73 -7.32
N VAL A 133 -9.30 2.24 -6.22
CA VAL A 133 -9.69 3.09 -5.06
C VAL A 133 -8.48 3.80 -4.43
N ASP A 134 -7.30 3.20 -4.45
CA ASP A 134 -6.06 3.83 -4.01
C ASP A 134 -5.71 5.07 -4.84
N GLN A 135 -5.91 5.02 -6.16
CA GLN A 135 -5.67 6.17 -7.05
C GLN A 135 -6.76 7.25 -6.91
N ILE A 136 -7.98 6.88 -6.61
CA ILE A 136 -9.04 7.84 -6.23
C ILE A 136 -8.66 8.53 -4.92
N ALA A 137 -8.21 7.79 -3.91
CA ALA A 137 -7.76 8.35 -2.65
C ALA A 137 -6.53 9.25 -2.83
N ALA A 138 -5.57 8.84 -3.66
CA ALA A 138 -4.38 9.62 -4.01
C ALA A 138 -4.74 10.96 -4.68
N ALA A 139 -5.70 10.96 -5.59
CA ALA A 139 -6.18 12.19 -6.22
C ALA A 139 -6.83 13.15 -5.22
N ALA A 140 -7.54 12.63 -4.22
CA ALA A 140 -8.24 13.43 -3.20
C ALA A 140 -7.29 13.96 -2.11
N ALA A 141 -6.36 13.14 -1.64
CA ALA A 141 -5.53 13.42 -0.46
C ALA A 141 -4.05 13.74 -0.77
N GLY A 142 -3.55 13.31 -1.92
CA GLY A 142 -2.12 13.28 -2.25
C GLY A 142 -1.43 14.64 -2.36
N ARG A 143 -2.19 15.74 -2.48
CA ARG A 143 -1.62 17.10 -2.49
C ARG A 143 -1.03 17.54 -1.15
N ARG A 144 -1.28 16.79 -0.08
CA ARG A 144 -0.84 17.10 1.29
C ARG A 144 0.40 16.30 1.71
N THR A 145 0.91 15.46 0.82
CA THR A 145 2.06 14.60 1.06
C THR A 145 3.08 14.75 -0.07
N ARG A 146 4.37 14.41 0.19
CA ARG A 146 5.43 14.43 -0.84
C ARG A 146 5.07 13.53 -2.02
N PHE A 147 4.49 12.37 -1.75
CA PHE A 147 3.99 11.43 -2.77
C PHE A 147 2.50 11.22 -2.57
N ALA A 148 1.75 11.27 -3.66
CA ALA A 148 0.32 11.00 -3.63
C ALA A 148 0.02 9.53 -3.36
N SER A 149 0.84 8.63 -3.91
CA SER A 149 0.78 7.17 -3.71
C SER A 149 2.16 6.54 -3.91
N LEU A 150 2.31 5.33 -3.39
CA LEU A 150 3.49 4.48 -3.53
C LEU A 150 3.01 3.07 -3.86
N GLU A 151 3.36 2.58 -5.02
CA GLU A 151 3.06 1.24 -5.48
C GLU A 151 4.31 0.37 -5.29
N ILE A 152 4.22 -0.60 -4.41
CA ILE A 152 5.33 -1.45 -3.99
C ILE A 152 4.96 -2.91 -4.22
N GLY A 153 5.91 -3.73 -4.65
CA GLY A 153 5.71 -5.16 -4.82
C GLY A 153 6.93 -5.97 -4.46
N ALA A 154 6.71 -7.18 -3.94
CA ALA A 154 7.77 -8.13 -3.61
C ALA A 154 8.29 -8.90 -4.83
N GLU A 155 7.47 -9.02 -5.88
CA GLU A 155 7.78 -9.87 -7.03
C GLU A 155 7.89 -9.07 -8.33
N GLY A 156 8.79 -9.53 -9.20
CA GLY A 156 8.85 -9.07 -10.59
C GLY A 156 7.60 -9.46 -11.37
N GLY A 157 7.30 -8.71 -12.42
CA GLY A 157 6.24 -9.05 -13.36
C GLY A 157 6.57 -8.52 -14.75
N LYS A 158 6.03 -9.16 -15.77
CA LYS A 158 6.02 -8.61 -17.12
C LYS A 158 4.87 -7.60 -17.21
N THR A 159 5.07 -6.52 -17.94
CA THR A 159 4.05 -5.48 -18.16
C THR A 159 3.34 -5.63 -19.50
N SER A 160 3.80 -6.55 -20.35
CA SER A 160 3.26 -6.81 -21.69
C SER A 160 3.30 -8.28 -22.04
N GLY A 161 2.52 -8.69 -23.03
CA GLY A 161 2.33 -10.07 -23.46
C GLY A 161 1.22 -10.78 -22.70
N SER A 162 1.02 -12.07 -22.98
CA SER A 162 0.02 -12.92 -22.32
C SER A 162 0.63 -13.65 -21.14
N CYS A 163 0.09 -13.47 -19.97
CA CYS A 163 0.58 -14.10 -18.75
C CYS A 163 -0.41 -15.08 -18.10
N ASP A 164 -1.70 -14.98 -18.41
CA ASP A 164 -2.71 -15.83 -17.80
C ASP A 164 -3.89 -16.04 -18.76
N SER A 165 -3.92 -17.21 -19.41
CA SER A 165 -5.05 -17.68 -20.24
C SER A 165 -5.60 -16.65 -21.23
N GLY A 166 -4.72 -15.86 -21.87
CA GLY A 166 -5.11 -14.82 -22.82
C GLY A 166 -5.35 -13.43 -22.22
N TYR A 167 -5.10 -13.27 -20.92
CA TYR A 167 -5.05 -11.95 -20.29
C TYR A 167 -3.63 -11.35 -20.37
N SER A 168 -3.57 -10.04 -20.60
CA SER A 168 -2.31 -9.30 -20.60
C SER A 168 -1.58 -9.41 -19.27
N CYS A 169 -0.26 -9.47 -19.32
CA CYS A 169 0.61 -9.42 -18.14
C CYS A 169 0.38 -8.15 -17.28
N ALA A 170 -0.10 -7.07 -17.89
CA ALA A 170 -0.45 -5.85 -17.16
C ALA A 170 -1.43 -6.10 -16.01
N TYR A 171 -2.40 -7.00 -16.22
CA TYR A 171 -3.39 -7.34 -15.19
C TYR A 171 -2.82 -8.08 -13.99
N SER A 172 -1.75 -8.86 -14.20
CA SER A 172 -1.09 -9.64 -13.14
C SER A 172 0.13 -8.93 -12.54
N SER A 173 0.43 -7.69 -12.94
CA SER A 173 1.63 -6.98 -12.50
C SER A 173 1.36 -5.90 -11.48
N THR A 174 0.14 -5.40 -11.37
CA THR A 174 -0.22 -4.34 -10.42
C THR A 174 -1.68 -4.43 -9.99
N ILE A 175 -1.98 -3.92 -8.80
CA ILE A 175 -3.35 -3.73 -8.30
C ILE A 175 -3.84 -2.30 -8.49
N SER A 176 -2.96 -1.38 -8.89
CA SER A 176 -3.22 0.07 -8.97
C SER A 176 -3.43 0.51 -10.40
N TRP A 177 -4.53 1.22 -10.66
CA TRP A 177 -4.94 1.68 -11.99
C TRP A 177 -5.35 3.15 -11.93
N LYS A 178 -4.62 4.01 -12.63
CA LYS A 178 -4.86 5.46 -12.68
C LYS A 178 -6.05 5.81 -13.58
N SER A 179 -6.29 5.03 -14.60
CA SER A 179 -7.46 5.09 -15.48
C SER A 179 -7.85 3.67 -15.90
N GLU A 180 -8.94 3.51 -16.63
CA GLU A 180 -9.43 2.22 -17.11
C GLU A 180 -8.39 1.41 -17.89
N ASN A 181 -7.44 2.06 -18.52
CA ASN A 181 -6.41 1.45 -19.38
C ASN A 181 -4.98 1.80 -18.98
N GLN A 182 -4.77 2.39 -17.80
CA GLN A 182 -3.46 2.82 -17.34
C GLN A 182 -3.11 2.17 -15.99
N PRO A 183 -2.47 0.99 -16.02
CA PRO A 183 -1.90 0.39 -14.81
C PRO A 183 -0.74 1.24 -14.29
N VAL A 184 -0.59 1.32 -12.96
CA VAL A 184 0.52 2.01 -12.32
C VAL A 184 1.61 0.98 -12.01
N PRO A 185 2.84 1.16 -12.53
CA PRO A 185 3.94 0.25 -12.23
C PRO A 185 4.30 0.24 -10.75
N LYS A 186 4.65 -0.92 -10.23
CA LYS A 186 5.17 -1.08 -8.87
C LYS A 186 6.69 -1.05 -8.81
N GLU A 187 7.25 -0.44 -7.77
CA GLU A 187 8.67 -0.55 -7.46
C GLU A 187 8.93 -1.82 -6.63
N LYS A 188 10.03 -2.51 -6.92
CA LYS A 188 10.40 -3.78 -6.30
C LYS A 188 11.72 -3.70 -5.55
N ASP A 189 12.57 -2.74 -5.90
CA ASP A 189 13.86 -2.57 -5.27
C ASP A 189 13.71 -1.75 -3.99
N PRO A 190 13.95 -2.35 -2.80
CA PRO A 190 13.83 -1.62 -1.53
C PRO A 190 14.75 -0.41 -1.46
N ARG A 191 15.91 -0.45 -2.13
CA ARG A 191 16.84 0.66 -2.18
C ARG A 191 16.26 1.84 -2.97
N LEU A 192 15.68 1.59 -4.14
CA LEU A 192 15.04 2.63 -4.95
C LEU A 192 13.82 3.22 -4.24
N ILE A 193 13.07 2.40 -3.49
CA ILE A 193 11.97 2.89 -2.64
C ILE A 193 12.49 3.82 -1.56
N PHE A 194 13.59 3.44 -0.89
CA PHE A 194 14.21 4.24 0.15
C PHE A 194 14.75 5.58 -0.41
N GLU A 195 15.53 5.51 -1.48
CA GLU A 195 16.07 6.70 -2.16
C GLU A 195 14.93 7.66 -2.56
N ARG A 196 13.86 7.14 -3.17
CA ARG A 196 12.68 7.94 -3.53
C ARG A 196 12.00 8.62 -2.34
N LEU A 197 11.99 7.98 -1.18
CA LEU A 197 11.33 8.52 0.02
C LEU A 197 12.19 9.55 0.75
N PHE A 198 13.52 9.39 0.77
CA PHE A 198 14.41 10.11 1.68
C PHE A 198 15.47 10.96 0.99
N GLU A 199 15.65 10.86 -0.30
CA GLU A 199 16.53 11.70 -1.14
C GLU A 199 15.72 12.61 -2.07
#